data_0270960b0d2572561ed6ba4d54a46e98
#
_entry.id   0270960b0d2572561ed6ba4d54a46e98
#
_cell.length_a   1.000
_cell.length_b   1.000
_cell.length_c   1.000
_cell.angle_alpha   90.00
_cell.angle_beta   90.00
_cell.angle_gamma   90.00
#
_symmetry.space_group_name_H-M   'P 1'
#
loop_
_entity.id
_entity.type
_entity.pdbx_description
1 polymer ?
#
loop_
_entity_poly.entity_id
_entity_poly.type
_entity_poly.pdbx_seq_one_letter_code
_entity_poly.pdbx_strand_id
1 'polypeptide(L)'
;MKRLLALALSLMIVLLAIPALSEGRQRPEDKKIIETDDVVGAHTVFKKYDNKFYDEPSEQPGTVVRLDYRTAAYGDELDSYVNVYLPYGYDENGAERYNIIYFLPGTNEVQDSFIGDEKAKNALDNMIEVGVADPFIMVFPCYYYDYENRLINMEAFSEKEMRDDIMPLVESTFRTYAETTDDAGFIASRDHRAFAGFSRGCYACWHQFFHSLDRAKYFMPFSANISGAEEMSLDMPVEEQIQMIKDALDAQADYRNDFFIYAACGGKRDMMYDVNAALISAMIQDTDDFSFGTDSSVNNLYYAISGELHQTLMSRFYLYNAFDVVFR
;
A
#
# COMPACT_ATOMS: atom_id res chain seq x y z
N MET A 1 -54.30 14.18 64.37
CA MET A 1 -54.50 14.64 62.98
C MET A 1 -53.16 14.61 62.26
N LYS A 2 -52.91 13.56 61.47
CA LYS A 2 -51.64 13.37 60.75
C LYS A 2 -51.90 13.75 59.31
N ARG A 3 -51.18 14.76 58.80
CA ARG A 3 -51.20 15.13 57.39
C ARG A 3 -50.18 14.26 56.63
N LEU A 4 -50.65 13.43 55.71
CA LEU A 4 -49.82 12.77 54.70
C LEU A 4 -49.50 13.78 53.59
N LEU A 5 -48.21 14.00 53.44
CA LEU A 5 -47.66 14.66 52.21
C LEU A 5 -47.41 13.56 51.18
N ALA A 6 -48.13 13.62 50.06
CA ALA A 6 -47.81 12.80 48.87
C ALA A 6 -46.77 13.52 48.05
N LEU A 7 -45.56 12.92 47.95
CA LEU A 7 -44.55 13.36 46.99
C LEU A 7 -44.86 12.71 45.61
N ALA A 8 -45.26 13.50 44.65
CA ALA A 8 -45.36 13.07 43.27
C ALA A 8 -43.96 13.14 42.63
N LEU A 9 -43.35 11.97 42.40
CA LEU A 9 -42.09 11.85 41.64
C LEU A 9 -42.41 11.88 40.15
N SER A 10 -42.22 13.03 39.49
CA SER A 10 -42.31 13.12 38.04
C SER A 10 -41.07 12.49 37.39
N LEU A 11 -41.25 11.29 36.87
CA LEU A 11 -40.22 10.62 36.06
C LEU A 11 -40.17 11.28 34.68
N MET A 12 -39.22 12.18 34.48
CA MET A 12 -38.96 12.79 33.18
C MET A 12 -38.16 11.78 32.38
N ILE A 13 -38.83 11.02 31.51
CA ILE A 13 -38.18 10.17 30.52
C ILE A 13 -37.58 11.08 29.47
N VAL A 14 -36.26 11.35 29.56
CA VAL A 14 -35.50 11.95 28.48
C VAL A 14 -35.31 10.85 27.42
N LEU A 15 -36.17 10.86 26.41
CA LEU A 15 -35.91 10.14 25.17
C LEU A 15 -34.70 10.80 24.51
N LEU A 16 -33.50 10.26 24.78
CA LEU A 16 -32.34 10.48 23.92
C LEU A 16 -32.72 9.91 22.56
N ALA A 17 -33.00 10.78 21.61
CA ALA A 17 -33.05 10.42 20.19
C ALA A 17 -31.66 9.86 19.86
N ILE A 18 -31.55 8.54 19.82
CA ILE A 18 -30.42 7.87 19.16
C ILE A 18 -30.55 8.35 17.72
N PRO A 19 -29.55 9.10 17.15
CA PRO A 19 -29.58 9.39 15.74
C PRO A 19 -29.70 8.03 15.05
N ALA A 20 -30.69 7.90 14.18
CA ALA A 20 -30.75 6.75 13.28
C ALA A 20 -29.37 6.71 12.60
N LEU A 21 -28.60 5.65 12.89
CA LEU A 21 -27.42 5.32 12.08
C LEU A 21 -27.96 5.31 10.66
N SER A 22 -27.56 6.29 9.84
CA SER A 22 -27.78 6.19 8.41
C SER A 22 -27.28 4.81 8.01
N GLU A 23 -28.10 4.01 7.35
CA GLU A 23 -27.60 2.76 6.76
C GLU A 23 -26.45 3.20 5.86
N GLY A 24 -25.20 3.01 6.31
CA GLY A 24 -24.02 3.37 5.54
C GLY A 24 -24.08 2.72 4.16
N ARG A 25 -23.38 3.29 3.20
CA ARG A 25 -23.29 2.68 1.86
C ARG A 25 -22.86 1.21 2.03
N GLN A 26 -23.60 0.30 1.40
CA GLN A 26 -23.28 -1.11 1.47
C GLN A 26 -22.25 -1.47 0.40
N ARG A 27 -21.30 -2.32 0.78
CA ARG A 27 -20.35 -2.90 -0.17
C ARG A 27 -21.11 -3.61 -1.28
N PRO A 28 -20.91 -3.24 -2.57
CA PRO A 28 -21.49 -3.99 -3.67
C PRO A 28 -20.83 -5.36 -3.81
N GLU A 29 -21.55 -6.30 -4.39
CA GLU A 29 -20.97 -7.60 -4.77
C GLU A 29 -19.84 -7.40 -5.79
N ASP A 30 -18.84 -8.29 -5.74
CA ASP A 30 -17.78 -8.30 -6.72
C ASP A 30 -18.35 -8.57 -8.13
N LYS A 31 -18.08 -7.67 -9.06
CA LYS A 31 -18.63 -7.73 -10.42
C LYS A 31 -18.17 -8.97 -11.19
N LYS A 32 -16.97 -9.45 -10.89
CA LYS A 32 -16.36 -10.61 -11.52
C LYS A 32 -15.24 -11.15 -10.65
N ILE A 33 -15.17 -12.46 -10.55
CA ILE A 33 -14.01 -13.19 -10.02
C ILE A 33 -13.25 -13.75 -11.22
N ILE A 34 -11.96 -13.51 -11.28
CA ILE A 34 -11.05 -14.05 -12.29
C ILE A 34 -10.17 -15.07 -11.58
N GLU A 35 -10.33 -16.32 -11.96
CA GLU A 35 -9.49 -17.42 -11.50
C GLU A 35 -8.52 -17.78 -12.61
N THR A 36 -7.26 -17.98 -12.26
CA THR A 36 -6.22 -18.32 -13.21
C THR A 36 -5.40 -19.46 -12.65
N ASP A 37 -5.40 -20.56 -13.36
CA ASP A 37 -4.59 -21.74 -13.09
C ASP A 37 -3.38 -21.78 -14.03
N ASP A 38 -2.31 -22.40 -13.60
CA ASP A 38 -1.14 -22.80 -14.39
C ASP A 38 -0.27 -21.67 -15.01
N VAL A 39 -0.59 -20.41 -14.79
CA VAL A 39 0.21 -19.31 -15.35
C VAL A 39 1.56 -19.16 -14.64
N VAL A 40 1.52 -19.33 -13.32
CA VAL A 40 2.73 -19.23 -12.46
C VAL A 40 2.96 -20.52 -11.66
N GLY A 41 2.26 -21.60 -12.00
CA GLY A 41 2.33 -22.85 -11.25
C GLY A 41 1.48 -22.87 -9.97
N ALA A 42 0.57 -21.91 -9.82
CA ALA A 42 -0.32 -21.79 -8.66
C ALA A 42 -1.70 -21.26 -9.07
N HIS A 43 -2.72 -21.59 -8.27
CA HIS A 43 -4.06 -21.02 -8.41
C HIS A 43 -4.09 -19.59 -7.88
N THR A 44 -4.54 -18.64 -8.72
CA THR A 44 -4.66 -17.24 -8.35
C THR A 44 -6.10 -16.74 -8.53
N VAL A 45 -6.55 -15.90 -7.62
CA VAL A 45 -7.89 -15.29 -7.62
C VAL A 45 -7.77 -13.79 -7.63
N PHE A 46 -8.51 -13.13 -8.52
CA PHE A 46 -8.62 -11.68 -8.58
C PHE A 46 -10.11 -11.28 -8.59
N LYS A 47 -10.48 -10.38 -7.69
CA LYS A 47 -11.84 -9.84 -7.58
C LYS A 47 -11.91 -8.50 -8.28
N LYS A 48 -12.85 -8.35 -9.19
CA LYS A 48 -13.12 -7.11 -9.91
C LYS A 48 -14.35 -6.44 -9.32
N TYR A 49 -14.19 -5.25 -8.78
CA TYR A 49 -15.29 -4.48 -8.21
C TYR A 49 -16.13 -3.73 -9.27
N ASP A 50 -17.26 -3.18 -8.85
CA ASP A 50 -18.07 -2.29 -9.69
C ASP A 50 -17.43 -0.90 -9.80
N ASN A 51 -16.84 -0.60 -10.97
CA ASN A 51 -16.20 0.68 -11.25
C ASN A 51 -17.16 1.86 -10.99
N LYS A 52 -18.43 1.71 -11.37
CA LYS A 52 -19.38 2.80 -11.19
C LYS A 52 -19.50 3.22 -9.73
N PHE A 53 -19.54 2.24 -8.84
CA PHE A 53 -19.59 2.52 -7.40
C PHE A 53 -18.29 3.14 -6.88
N TYR A 54 -17.14 2.54 -7.22
CA TYR A 54 -15.85 2.97 -6.65
C TYR A 54 -15.26 4.21 -7.34
N ASP A 55 -15.66 4.54 -8.57
CA ASP A 55 -15.25 5.75 -9.28
C ASP A 55 -16.09 6.98 -8.86
N GLU A 56 -17.27 6.81 -8.26
CA GLU A 56 -18.12 7.88 -7.75
C GLU A 56 -17.58 8.40 -6.39
N PRO A 57 -17.80 9.70 -6.07
CA PRO A 57 -17.39 10.26 -4.78
C PRO A 57 -18.02 9.50 -3.61
N SER A 58 -17.19 9.24 -2.59
CA SER A 58 -17.64 8.68 -1.30
C SER A 58 -18.42 9.71 -0.49
N GLU A 59 -19.32 9.26 0.38
CA GLU A 59 -19.95 10.11 1.40
C GLU A 59 -18.99 10.44 2.55
N GLN A 60 -17.88 9.70 2.65
CA GLN A 60 -16.82 9.85 3.64
C GLN A 60 -15.47 10.11 2.95
N PRO A 61 -15.29 11.26 2.27
CA PRO A 61 -14.06 11.53 1.54
C PRO A 61 -12.90 11.83 2.48
N GLY A 62 -11.77 11.19 2.23
CA GLY A 62 -10.49 11.52 2.84
C GLY A 62 -9.93 12.85 2.29
N THR A 63 -8.80 13.27 2.83
CA THR A 63 -8.10 14.50 2.43
C THR A 63 -6.69 14.17 1.94
N VAL A 64 -6.14 15.05 1.10
CA VAL A 64 -4.74 14.95 0.67
C VAL A 64 -3.99 16.17 1.20
N VAL A 65 -2.88 15.93 1.88
CA VAL A 65 -2.01 16.95 2.47
C VAL A 65 -0.65 16.85 1.79
N ARG A 66 -0.07 17.98 1.43
CA ARG A 66 1.31 18.06 0.95
C ARG A 66 2.24 18.38 2.11
N LEU A 67 3.34 17.63 2.21
CA LEU A 67 4.47 17.90 3.09
C LEU A 67 5.71 18.23 2.25
N ASP A 68 6.22 19.43 2.39
CA ASP A 68 7.49 19.82 1.79
C ASP A 68 8.65 19.43 2.73
N TYR A 69 9.77 18.99 2.15
CA TYR A 69 10.97 18.64 2.89
C TYR A 69 12.24 18.93 2.07
N ARG A 70 13.39 18.77 2.70
CA ARG A 70 14.69 18.83 2.04
C ARG A 70 15.42 17.52 2.25
N THR A 71 16.12 17.08 1.22
CA THR A 71 16.94 15.87 1.24
C THR A 71 18.36 16.20 0.79
N ALA A 72 19.33 15.52 1.37
CA ALA A 72 20.73 15.51 0.94
C ALA A 72 21.16 14.11 0.42
N ALA A 73 20.21 13.22 0.18
CA ALA A 73 20.46 11.83 -0.20
C ALA A 73 21.34 11.70 -1.45
N TYR A 74 21.29 12.69 -2.34
CA TYR A 74 21.96 12.68 -3.65
C TYR A 74 23.25 13.52 -3.71
N GLY A 75 23.71 13.99 -2.55
CA GLY A 75 24.96 14.77 -2.42
C GLY A 75 24.72 16.27 -2.24
N ASP A 76 23.80 16.87 -2.99
CA ASP A 76 23.38 18.26 -2.81
C ASP A 76 22.05 18.32 -2.06
N GLU A 77 21.79 19.44 -1.37
CA GLU A 77 20.47 19.68 -0.76
C GLU A 77 19.43 19.99 -1.84
N LEU A 78 18.35 19.23 -1.87
CA LEU A 78 17.24 19.38 -2.80
C LEU A 78 15.94 19.63 -2.03
N ASP A 79 15.11 20.54 -2.53
CA ASP A 79 13.73 20.71 -2.07
C ASP A 79 12.86 19.66 -2.73
N SER A 80 12.04 18.96 -1.94
CA SER A 80 11.13 17.93 -2.42
C SER A 80 9.81 17.96 -1.63
N TYR A 81 8.87 17.10 -1.98
CA TYR A 81 7.62 16.96 -1.24
C TYR A 81 7.03 15.56 -1.41
N VAL A 82 6.13 15.22 -0.50
CA VAL A 82 5.25 14.06 -0.62
C VAL A 82 3.80 14.50 -0.48
N ASN A 83 2.89 13.83 -1.18
CA ASN A 83 1.48 13.91 -0.89
C ASN A 83 1.10 12.79 0.09
N VAL A 84 0.21 13.11 1.03
CA VAL A 84 -0.26 12.17 2.04
C VAL A 84 -1.78 12.17 2.02
N TYR A 85 -2.36 11.02 1.70
CA TYR A 85 -3.79 10.77 1.83
C TYR A 85 -4.09 10.37 3.29
N LEU A 86 -5.04 11.07 3.88
CA LEU A 86 -5.58 10.84 5.22
C LEU A 86 -7.03 10.37 5.08
N PRO A 87 -7.45 9.29 5.75
CA PRO A 87 -8.82 8.78 5.65
C PRO A 87 -9.84 9.74 6.25
N TYR A 88 -11.09 9.58 5.89
CA TYR A 88 -12.19 10.32 6.52
C TYR A 88 -12.17 10.14 8.04
N GLY A 89 -12.39 11.24 8.75
CA GLY A 89 -12.38 11.23 10.22
C GLY A 89 -11.00 11.16 10.87
N TYR A 90 -9.92 11.28 10.08
CA TYR A 90 -8.57 11.40 10.66
C TYR A 90 -8.52 12.57 11.67
N ASP A 91 -8.08 12.28 12.89
CA ASP A 91 -7.90 13.27 13.95
C ASP A 91 -6.46 13.20 14.47
N GLU A 92 -5.70 14.28 14.29
CA GLU A 92 -4.31 14.38 14.74
C GLU A 92 -4.17 14.25 16.27
N ASN A 93 -5.22 14.61 17.02
CA ASN A 93 -5.26 14.54 18.48
C ASN A 93 -6.00 13.30 18.99
N GLY A 94 -6.52 12.46 18.07
CA GLY A 94 -7.24 11.25 18.38
C GLY A 94 -6.37 10.15 19.01
N ALA A 95 -6.98 9.07 19.47
CA ALA A 95 -6.28 7.88 19.98
C ALA A 95 -5.96 6.86 18.87
N GLU A 96 -6.66 6.95 17.74
CA GLU A 96 -6.54 6.00 16.65
C GLU A 96 -5.14 6.02 16.02
N ARG A 97 -4.68 4.85 15.62
CA ARG A 97 -3.43 4.63 14.88
C ARG A 97 -3.77 4.01 13.53
N TYR A 98 -3.02 4.36 12.51
CA TYR A 98 -3.30 3.99 11.15
C TYR A 98 -2.16 3.18 10.53
N ASN A 99 -2.50 2.11 9.81
CA ASN A 99 -1.58 1.46 8.90
C ASN A 99 -1.13 2.46 7.83
N ILE A 100 0.07 2.30 7.30
CA ILE A 100 0.63 3.23 6.32
C ILE A 100 1.16 2.48 5.08
N ILE A 101 0.87 3.04 3.90
CA ILE A 101 1.32 2.53 2.60
C ILE A 101 2.11 3.63 1.89
N TYR A 102 3.34 3.34 1.50
CA TYR A 102 4.14 4.19 0.62
C TYR A 102 3.98 3.69 -0.82
N PHE A 103 3.32 4.50 -1.68
CA PHE A 103 3.02 4.13 -3.06
C PHE A 103 3.93 4.85 -4.04
N LEU A 104 4.71 4.09 -4.77
CA LEU A 104 5.77 4.55 -5.67
C LEU A 104 5.25 4.67 -7.10
N PRO A 105 5.46 5.81 -7.78
CA PRO A 105 4.88 6.11 -9.08
C PRO A 105 5.52 5.31 -10.22
N GLY A 106 4.83 5.23 -11.35
CA GLY A 106 5.35 4.65 -12.58
C GLY A 106 6.35 5.54 -13.32
N THR A 107 6.76 5.10 -14.50
CA THR A 107 7.66 5.88 -15.37
C THR A 107 7.00 7.18 -15.80
N ASN A 108 7.71 8.30 -15.63
CA ASN A 108 7.23 9.65 -15.95
C ASN A 108 6.08 10.14 -15.06
N GLU A 109 5.86 9.51 -13.95
CA GLU A 109 4.88 9.91 -12.96
C GLU A 109 5.56 10.55 -11.73
N VAL A 110 4.81 11.34 -11.01
CA VAL A 110 5.25 12.10 -9.83
C VAL A 110 4.28 11.85 -8.67
N GLN A 111 4.53 12.50 -7.54
CA GLN A 111 3.73 12.42 -6.32
C GLN A 111 2.23 12.62 -6.52
N ASP A 112 1.84 13.40 -7.53
CA ASP A 112 0.43 13.72 -7.83
C ASP A 112 -0.23 12.71 -8.77
N SER A 113 0.52 11.86 -9.46
CA SER A 113 0.02 11.11 -10.62
C SER A 113 -1.10 10.13 -10.27
N PHE A 114 -0.98 9.37 -9.18
CA PHE A 114 -2.03 8.44 -8.76
C PHE A 114 -3.12 9.15 -7.96
N ILE A 115 -2.74 9.86 -6.90
CA ILE A 115 -3.72 10.44 -5.97
C ILE A 115 -4.44 11.67 -6.53
N GLY A 116 -3.87 12.32 -7.54
CA GLY A 116 -4.51 13.41 -8.29
C GLY A 116 -5.57 12.94 -9.27
N ASP A 117 -5.66 11.64 -9.57
CA ASP A 117 -6.77 11.06 -10.33
C ASP A 117 -7.97 10.88 -9.38
N GLU A 118 -9.09 11.58 -9.67
CA GLU A 118 -10.30 11.52 -8.84
C GLU A 118 -10.82 10.09 -8.66
N LYS A 119 -10.69 9.21 -9.66
CA LYS A 119 -11.15 7.82 -9.56
C LYS A 119 -10.26 7.00 -8.65
N ALA A 120 -8.95 7.28 -8.62
CA ALA A 120 -8.06 6.62 -7.69
C ALA A 120 -8.42 7.01 -6.25
N LYS A 121 -8.54 8.32 -5.98
CA LYS A 121 -8.94 8.82 -4.66
C LYS A 121 -10.32 8.29 -4.23
N ASN A 122 -11.33 8.40 -5.10
CA ASN A 122 -12.68 7.91 -4.80
C ASN A 122 -12.68 6.40 -4.50
N ALA A 123 -11.85 5.62 -5.21
CA ALA A 123 -11.74 4.19 -4.93
C ALA A 123 -11.18 3.91 -3.53
N LEU A 124 -10.16 4.65 -3.08
CA LEU A 124 -9.62 4.52 -1.71
C LEU A 124 -10.68 4.89 -0.66
N ASP A 125 -11.35 6.04 -0.86
CA ASP A 125 -12.41 6.50 0.03
C ASP A 125 -13.55 5.47 0.15
N ASN A 126 -14.03 4.96 -0.98
CA ASN A 126 -15.12 3.97 -1.01
C ASN A 126 -14.71 2.63 -0.42
N MET A 127 -13.45 2.18 -0.61
CA MET A 127 -12.96 0.94 0.02
C MET A 127 -12.99 1.04 1.55
N ILE A 128 -12.64 2.19 2.11
CA ILE A 128 -12.70 2.43 3.55
C ILE A 128 -14.16 2.54 4.01
N GLU A 129 -14.98 3.34 3.33
CA GLU A 129 -16.38 3.57 3.69
C GLU A 129 -17.19 2.27 3.81
N VAL A 130 -16.95 1.30 2.91
CA VAL A 130 -17.70 0.03 2.89
C VAL A 130 -16.95 -1.14 3.54
N GLY A 131 -15.85 -0.88 4.25
CA GLY A 131 -15.12 -1.87 5.04
C GLY A 131 -14.34 -2.91 4.22
N VAL A 132 -13.91 -2.58 3.01
CA VAL A 132 -12.93 -3.38 2.25
C VAL A 132 -11.56 -3.24 2.88
N ALA A 133 -11.22 -2.02 3.28
CA ALA A 133 -10.02 -1.70 4.03
C ALA A 133 -10.38 -1.02 5.35
N ASP A 134 -9.63 -1.29 6.40
CA ASP A 134 -9.62 -0.42 7.58
C ASP A 134 -9.06 0.95 7.19
N PRO A 135 -9.38 2.05 7.89
CA PRO A 135 -8.78 3.35 7.62
C PRO A 135 -7.24 3.29 7.63
N PHE A 136 -6.60 3.84 6.60
CA PHE A 136 -5.14 3.83 6.44
C PHE A 136 -4.64 5.17 5.91
N ILE A 137 -3.36 5.44 6.14
CA ILE A 137 -2.62 6.57 5.55
C ILE A 137 -1.90 6.07 4.29
N MET A 138 -1.90 6.86 3.23
CA MET A 138 -1.15 6.52 2.02
C MET A 138 -0.28 7.67 1.58
N VAL A 139 1.01 7.41 1.37
CA VAL A 139 2.03 8.40 1.05
C VAL A 139 2.49 8.20 -0.38
N PHE A 140 2.67 9.28 -1.10
CA PHE A 140 3.08 9.28 -2.50
C PHE A 140 4.42 10.01 -2.65
N PRO A 141 5.55 9.33 -2.42
CA PRO A 141 6.88 9.85 -2.69
C PRO A 141 7.22 9.73 -4.18
N CYS A 142 8.32 10.34 -4.60
CA CYS A 142 8.84 10.20 -5.96
C CYS A 142 10.35 9.96 -5.93
N TYR A 143 10.82 8.98 -6.67
CA TYR A 143 12.23 8.61 -6.77
C TYR A 143 13.02 9.42 -7.82
N TYR A 144 12.36 10.34 -8.54
CA TYR A 144 13.08 11.28 -9.41
C TYR A 144 13.61 12.43 -8.57
N TYR A 145 14.92 12.47 -8.35
CA TYR A 145 15.56 13.60 -7.67
C TYR A 145 15.76 14.81 -8.61
N ASP A 146 15.73 14.60 -9.91
CA ASP A 146 15.60 15.62 -10.95
C ASP A 146 14.61 15.13 -12.01
N TYR A 147 13.36 15.55 -11.87
CA TYR A 147 12.29 15.10 -12.74
C TYR A 147 12.42 15.62 -14.17
N GLU A 148 12.91 16.84 -14.36
CA GLU A 148 13.07 17.44 -15.69
C GLU A 148 14.07 16.65 -16.52
N ASN A 149 15.18 16.24 -15.91
CA ASN A 149 16.22 15.43 -16.56
C ASN A 149 16.01 13.92 -16.35
N ARG A 150 14.94 13.51 -15.64
CA ARG A 150 14.58 12.11 -15.32
C ARG A 150 15.70 11.35 -14.63
N LEU A 151 16.44 12.03 -13.78
CA LEU A 151 17.51 11.43 -13.01
C LEU A 151 16.94 10.68 -11.82
N ILE A 152 17.41 9.45 -11.65
CA ILE A 152 17.06 8.54 -10.56
C ILE A 152 18.34 7.96 -9.96
N ASN A 153 18.27 7.65 -8.68
CA ASN A 153 19.25 6.85 -7.97
C ASN A 153 18.49 6.04 -6.93
N MET A 154 18.08 4.82 -7.28
CA MET A 154 17.21 3.99 -6.44
C MET A 154 17.87 3.60 -5.13
N GLU A 155 19.18 3.41 -5.11
CA GLU A 155 19.95 3.13 -3.91
C GLU A 155 19.84 4.30 -2.92
N ALA A 156 20.20 5.52 -3.38
CA ALA A 156 20.12 6.71 -2.54
C ALA A 156 18.68 7.02 -2.12
N PHE A 157 17.70 6.80 -2.99
CA PHE A 157 16.29 6.94 -2.66
C PHE A 157 15.89 5.97 -1.53
N SER A 158 16.20 4.69 -1.67
CA SER A 158 15.74 3.66 -0.75
C SER A 158 16.49 3.67 0.57
N GLU A 159 17.83 3.82 0.55
CA GLU A 159 18.65 3.74 1.76
C GLU A 159 18.71 5.04 2.56
N LYS A 160 18.52 6.20 1.88
CA LYS A 160 18.67 7.50 2.53
C LYS A 160 17.37 8.29 2.53
N GLU A 161 16.87 8.73 1.35
CA GLU A 161 15.73 9.63 1.31
C GLU A 161 14.48 9.02 1.95
N MET A 162 14.14 7.77 1.64
CA MET A 162 13.00 7.10 2.28
C MET A 162 13.21 6.92 3.78
N ARG A 163 14.38 6.39 4.18
CA ARG A 163 14.63 6.01 5.57
C ARG A 163 14.92 7.18 6.49
N ASP A 164 15.66 8.18 6.01
CA ASP A 164 16.19 9.25 6.83
C ASP A 164 15.35 10.55 6.75
N ASP A 165 14.65 10.77 5.63
CA ASP A 165 13.89 12.00 5.41
C ASP A 165 12.37 11.74 5.39
N ILE A 166 11.86 10.92 4.44
CA ILE A 166 10.42 10.78 4.19
C ILE A 166 9.70 10.06 5.33
N MET A 167 10.15 8.87 5.72
CA MET A 167 9.49 8.08 6.77
C MET A 167 9.47 8.83 8.11
N PRO A 168 10.59 9.40 8.60
CA PRO A 168 10.59 10.18 9.84
C PRO A 168 9.68 11.40 9.78
N LEU A 169 9.69 12.16 8.68
CA LEU A 169 8.82 13.31 8.49
C LEU A 169 7.34 12.93 8.58
N VAL A 170 6.94 11.96 7.79
CA VAL A 170 5.52 11.55 7.69
C VAL A 170 5.04 10.95 9.00
N GLU A 171 5.79 10.02 9.57
CA GLU A 171 5.34 9.27 10.74
C GLU A 171 5.52 10.02 12.07
N SER A 172 6.31 11.10 12.08
CA SER A 172 6.27 12.06 13.19
C SER A 172 5.12 13.08 13.07
N THR A 173 4.62 13.31 11.85
CA THR A 173 3.53 14.27 11.59
C THR A 173 2.17 13.63 11.77
N PHE A 174 2.00 12.39 11.36
CA PHE A 174 0.71 11.69 11.36
C PHE A 174 0.69 10.51 12.33
N ARG A 175 -0.50 10.12 12.74
CA ARG A 175 -0.73 9.06 13.74
C ARG A 175 -0.64 7.66 13.13
N THR A 176 0.56 7.20 12.90
CA THR A 176 0.85 5.82 12.51
C THR A 176 1.08 4.94 13.75
N TYR A 177 1.38 3.67 13.55
CA TYR A 177 1.77 2.78 14.64
C TYR A 177 3.19 2.99 15.14
N ALA A 178 4.02 3.80 14.44
CA ALA A 178 5.33 4.19 14.95
C ALA A 178 5.15 5.16 16.15
N GLU A 179 5.56 4.72 17.33
CA GLU A 179 5.51 5.58 18.54
C GLU A 179 6.67 6.56 18.55
N THR A 180 7.81 6.17 17.99
CA THR A 180 8.98 7.00 17.75
C THR A 180 9.46 6.81 16.31
N THR A 181 10.16 7.79 15.76
CA THR A 181 10.69 7.77 14.39
C THR A 181 12.20 7.48 14.34
N ASP A 182 12.70 6.77 15.33
CA ASP A 182 14.01 6.12 15.33
C ASP A 182 13.91 4.67 14.83
N ASP A 183 15.05 4.01 14.69
CA ASP A 183 15.10 2.62 14.23
C ASP A 183 14.24 1.68 15.07
N ALA A 184 14.27 1.85 16.40
CA ALA A 184 13.51 0.98 17.30
C ALA A 184 11.99 1.14 17.12
N GLY A 185 11.49 2.37 16.96
CA GLY A 185 10.08 2.64 16.69
C GLY A 185 9.62 2.11 15.34
N PHE A 186 10.45 2.25 14.31
CA PHE A 186 10.14 1.71 12.98
C PHE A 186 10.13 0.17 12.97
N ILE A 187 11.09 -0.46 13.61
CA ILE A 187 11.13 -1.93 13.76
C ILE A 187 9.90 -2.43 14.53
N ALA A 188 9.55 -1.78 15.64
CA ALA A 188 8.40 -2.17 16.45
C ALA A 188 7.05 -2.05 15.74
N SER A 189 6.96 -1.16 14.73
CA SER A 189 5.74 -0.89 13.96
C SER A 189 5.75 -1.46 12.53
N ARG A 190 6.72 -2.29 12.16
CA ARG A 190 6.90 -2.78 10.79
C ARG A 190 5.70 -3.54 10.24
N ASP A 191 4.94 -4.23 11.08
CA ASP A 191 3.75 -5.00 10.69
C ASP A 191 2.57 -4.10 10.26
N HIS A 192 2.71 -2.81 10.46
CA HIS A 192 1.73 -1.78 10.10
C HIS A 192 2.16 -0.94 8.90
N ARG A 193 3.21 -1.38 8.18
CA ARG A 193 3.79 -0.61 7.06
C ARG A 193 3.91 -1.46 5.81
N ALA A 194 3.54 -0.83 4.67
CA ALA A 194 3.65 -1.43 3.37
C ALA A 194 4.35 -0.50 2.38
N PHE A 195 5.10 -1.07 1.45
CA PHE A 195 5.55 -0.43 0.22
C PHE A 195 4.77 -0.99 -0.97
N ALA A 196 4.30 -0.12 -1.85
CA ALA A 196 3.61 -0.49 -3.07
C ALA A 196 4.18 0.31 -4.24
N GLY A 197 4.08 -0.20 -5.45
CA GLY A 197 4.50 0.56 -6.61
C GLY A 197 4.12 -0.09 -7.93
N PHE A 198 3.84 0.74 -8.93
CA PHE A 198 3.40 0.32 -10.25
C PHE A 198 4.50 0.54 -11.30
N SER A 199 4.70 -0.43 -12.22
CA SER A 199 5.66 -0.32 -13.32
C SER A 199 7.07 -0.01 -12.80
N ARG A 200 7.69 1.12 -13.13
CA ARG A 200 8.96 1.52 -12.51
C ARG A 200 8.87 1.64 -10.99
N GLY A 201 7.72 2.02 -10.46
CA GLY A 201 7.45 1.99 -9.02
C GLY A 201 7.46 0.57 -8.43
N CYS A 202 7.13 -0.46 -9.21
CA CYS A 202 7.31 -1.87 -8.82
C CYS A 202 8.78 -2.16 -8.56
N TYR A 203 9.66 -1.70 -9.45
CA TYR A 203 11.10 -1.80 -9.23
C TYR A 203 11.56 -1.04 -7.98
N ALA A 204 11.08 0.18 -7.78
CA ALA A 204 11.36 0.92 -6.55
C ALA A 204 10.80 0.21 -5.30
N CYS A 205 9.67 -0.50 -5.40
CA CYS A 205 9.14 -1.35 -4.34
C CYS A 205 10.08 -2.53 -4.03
N TRP A 206 10.68 -3.17 -5.05
CA TRP A 206 11.70 -4.19 -4.86
C TRP A 206 12.96 -3.63 -4.20
N HIS A 207 13.37 -2.40 -4.53
CA HIS A 207 14.47 -1.74 -3.83
C HIS A 207 14.15 -1.49 -2.36
N GLN A 208 12.91 -1.15 -2.02
CA GLN A 208 12.51 -1.09 -0.61
C GLN A 208 12.58 -2.48 0.06
N PHE A 209 12.21 -3.55 -0.63
CA PHE A 209 12.37 -4.91 -0.11
C PHE A 209 13.84 -5.25 0.18
N PHE A 210 14.75 -4.84 -0.71
CA PHE A 210 16.18 -5.11 -0.55
C PHE A 210 16.80 -4.40 0.66
N HIS A 211 16.23 -3.27 1.10
CA HIS A 211 16.85 -2.40 2.12
C HIS A 211 15.98 -2.14 3.35
N SER A 212 14.74 -2.62 3.41
CA SER A 212 13.78 -2.16 4.41
C SER A 212 12.87 -3.25 4.99
N LEU A 213 13.33 -4.51 5.07
CA LEU A 213 12.61 -5.56 5.78
C LEU A 213 12.51 -5.27 7.29
N ASP A 214 13.46 -4.52 7.84
CA ASP A 214 13.40 -3.99 9.21
C ASP A 214 12.36 -2.89 9.39
N ARG A 215 11.87 -2.28 8.33
CA ARG A 215 10.94 -1.14 8.34
C ARG A 215 9.51 -1.53 7.95
N ALA A 216 9.32 -2.54 7.10
CA ALA A 216 8.03 -2.95 6.60
C ALA A 216 7.91 -4.46 6.49
N LYS A 217 6.70 -4.96 6.72
CA LYS A 217 6.36 -6.36 6.51
C LYS A 217 5.78 -6.61 5.13
N TYR A 218 5.05 -5.65 4.56
CA TYR A 218 4.27 -5.84 3.35
C TYR A 218 4.88 -5.12 2.16
N PHE A 219 5.02 -5.84 1.03
CA PHE A 219 5.54 -5.31 -0.23
C PHE A 219 4.57 -5.66 -1.36
N MET A 220 4.16 -4.65 -2.12
CA MET A 220 3.15 -4.76 -3.17
C MET A 220 3.70 -4.32 -4.53
N PRO A 221 4.55 -5.14 -5.18
CA PRO A 221 5.11 -4.85 -6.50
C PRO A 221 4.06 -5.11 -7.59
N PHE A 222 3.66 -4.08 -8.35
CA PHE A 222 2.63 -4.14 -9.38
C PHE A 222 3.20 -3.98 -10.78
N SER A 223 2.87 -4.93 -11.67
CA SER A 223 3.06 -4.86 -13.13
C SER A 223 4.49 -4.55 -13.58
N ALA A 224 5.48 -5.18 -13.01
CA ALA A 224 6.87 -5.26 -13.47
C ALA A 224 7.63 -6.36 -12.73
N ASN A 225 8.94 -6.41 -12.92
CA ASN A 225 9.86 -7.28 -12.20
C ASN A 225 11.00 -6.44 -11.58
N ILE A 226 12.09 -7.05 -11.19
CA ILE A 226 13.26 -6.40 -10.58
C ILE A 226 14.12 -5.69 -11.64
N SER A 227 14.18 -6.21 -12.87
CA SER A 227 14.98 -5.63 -13.94
C SER A 227 14.30 -4.39 -14.52
N GLY A 228 14.90 -3.27 -14.57
CA GLY A 228 14.31 -2.10 -15.23
C GLY A 228 14.43 -0.78 -14.49
N ALA A 229 15.38 -0.76 -13.60
CA ALA A 229 15.66 0.39 -12.80
C ALA A 229 16.12 1.63 -13.54
N GLU A 230 17.38 1.64 -13.85
CA GLU A 230 18.05 2.85 -14.31
C GLU A 230 18.03 2.97 -15.85
N GLU A 231 18.21 1.86 -16.54
CA GLU A 231 18.31 1.82 -17.99
C GLU A 231 17.08 1.25 -18.72
N MET A 232 16.01 0.91 -18.00
CA MET A 232 14.83 0.21 -18.56
C MET A 232 15.19 -1.09 -19.31
N SER A 233 16.28 -1.73 -18.94
CA SER A 233 16.63 -3.05 -19.46
C SER A 233 15.73 -4.09 -18.80
N LEU A 234 14.91 -4.78 -19.56
CA LEU A 234 14.07 -5.88 -19.09
C LEU A 234 14.77 -7.23 -19.28
N ASP A 235 16.03 -7.24 -19.63
CA ASP A 235 16.77 -8.42 -20.09
C ASP A 235 17.52 -9.16 -18.98
N MET A 236 17.36 -8.73 -17.71
CA MET A 236 17.98 -9.45 -16.58
C MET A 236 17.41 -10.86 -16.45
N PRO A 237 18.24 -11.92 -16.47
CA PRO A 237 17.78 -13.28 -16.27
C PRO A 237 17.02 -13.45 -14.97
N VAL A 238 16.01 -14.32 -14.97
CA VAL A 238 15.18 -14.57 -13.76
C VAL A 238 16.03 -15.14 -12.61
N GLU A 239 17.00 -15.96 -12.94
CA GLU A 239 17.93 -16.54 -11.96
C GLU A 239 18.75 -15.46 -11.23
N GLU A 240 19.15 -14.41 -11.95
CA GLU A 240 19.85 -13.27 -11.38
C GLU A 240 18.92 -12.45 -10.46
N GLN A 241 17.66 -12.25 -10.88
CA GLN A 241 16.65 -11.58 -10.06
C GLN A 241 16.38 -12.37 -8.74
N ILE A 242 16.24 -13.68 -8.82
CA ILE A 242 16.09 -14.54 -7.63
C ILE A 242 17.31 -14.45 -6.73
N GLN A 243 18.52 -14.41 -7.30
CA GLN A 243 19.74 -14.26 -6.50
C GLN A 243 19.77 -12.92 -5.76
N MET A 244 19.36 -11.81 -6.39
CA MET A 244 19.23 -10.51 -5.72
C MET A 244 18.27 -10.57 -4.53
N ILE A 245 17.13 -11.24 -4.68
CA ILE A 245 16.19 -11.42 -3.57
C ILE A 245 16.84 -12.21 -2.43
N LYS A 246 17.53 -13.32 -2.73
CA LYS A 246 18.21 -14.14 -1.73
C LYS A 246 19.30 -13.37 -1.01
N ASP A 247 20.11 -12.62 -1.74
CA ASP A 247 21.15 -11.77 -1.17
C ASP A 247 20.57 -10.73 -0.20
N ALA A 248 19.43 -10.15 -0.54
CA ALA A 248 18.71 -9.22 0.32
C ALA A 248 18.14 -9.89 1.57
N LEU A 249 17.62 -11.12 1.44
CA LEU A 249 17.14 -11.92 2.57
C LEU A 249 18.29 -12.32 3.50
N ASP A 250 19.45 -12.66 2.94
CA ASP A 250 20.63 -13.00 3.72
C ASP A 250 21.21 -11.78 4.45
N ALA A 251 21.20 -10.61 3.81
CA ALA A 251 21.63 -9.35 4.41
C ALA A 251 20.70 -8.89 5.56
N GLN A 252 19.44 -9.30 5.53
CA GLN A 252 18.41 -8.95 6.51
C GLN A 252 17.86 -10.20 7.23
N ALA A 253 18.76 -11.09 7.65
CA ALA A 253 18.46 -12.44 8.14
C ALA A 253 17.44 -12.51 9.28
N ASP A 254 17.37 -11.49 10.13
CA ASP A 254 16.39 -11.40 11.24
C ASP A 254 14.93 -11.35 10.75
N TYR A 255 14.71 -10.91 9.51
CA TYR A 255 13.39 -10.76 8.88
C TYR A 255 13.15 -11.74 7.74
N ARG A 256 14.08 -12.65 7.46
CA ARG A 256 14.04 -13.58 6.31
C ARG A 256 12.72 -14.34 6.17
N ASN A 257 12.06 -14.67 7.27
CA ASN A 257 10.82 -15.43 7.28
C ASN A 257 9.60 -14.61 7.74
N ASP A 258 9.74 -13.28 7.86
CA ASP A 258 8.68 -12.42 8.38
C ASP A 258 8.45 -11.21 7.46
N PHE A 259 7.99 -11.49 6.25
CA PHE A 259 7.53 -10.53 5.26
C PHE A 259 6.37 -11.12 4.47
N PHE A 260 5.67 -10.27 3.73
CA PHE A 260 4.64 -10.71 2.79
C PHE A 260 4.69 -9.90 1.49
N ILE A 261 4.78 -10.58 0.37
CA ILE A 261 4.76 -10.00 -0.97
C ILE A 261 3.38 -10.26 -1.59
N TYR A 262 2.63 -9.19 -1.86
CA TYR A 262 1.44 -9.23 -2.67
C TYR A 262 1.75 -8.66 -4.06
N ALA A 263 2.10 -9.50 -5.02
CA ALA A 263 2.36 -9.08 -6.39
C ALA A 263 1.06 -9.08 -7.22
N ALA A 264 0.95 -8.18 -8.19
CA ALA A 264 -0.19 -8.14 -9.10
C ALA A 264 0.20 -7.65 -10.49
N CYS A 265 -0.52 -8.14 -11.52
CA CYS A 265 -0.28 -7.73 -12.90
C CYS A 265 -1.57 -7.79 -13.73
N GLY A 266 -1.58 -7.11 -14.88
CA GLY A 266 -2.70 -7.08 -15.82
C GLY A 266 -2.93 -8.35 -16.63
N GLY A 267 -2.04 -9.31 -16.59
CA GLY A 267 -2.09 -10.47 -17.48
C GLY A 267 -1.65 -10.14 -18.92
N LYS A 268 -1.99 -10.95 -19.91
CA LYS A 268 -1.51 -10.83 -21.31
C LYS A 268 -1.80 -9.48 -22.01
N ARG A 269 -2.64 -8.65 -21.43
CA ARG A 269 -2.90 -7.28 -21.92
C ARG A 269 -1.96 -6.23 -21.33
N ASP A 270 -1.22 -6.61 -20.31
CA ASP A 270 -0.19 -5.81 -19.68
C ASP A 270 1.17 -6.14 -20.31
N MET A 271 1.87 -5.14 -20.79
CA MET A 271 3.16 -5.32 -21.48
C MET A 271 4.25 -5.91 -20.59
N MET A 272 4.10 -5.82 -19.26
CA MET A 272 5.04 -6.36 -18.29
C MET A 272 4.68 -7.78 -17.80
N TYR A 273 3.61 -8.37 -18.35
CA TYR A 273 3.07 -9.63 -17.86
C TYR A 273 4.09 -10.78 -17.92
N ASP A 274 4.75 -10.97 -19.06
CA ASP A 274 5.64 -12.12 -19.25
C ASP A 274 6.83 -12.09 -18.29
N VAL A 275 7.46 -10.92 -18.11
CA VAL A 275 8.60 -10.75 -17.20
C VAL A 275 8.17 -10.81 -15.73
N ASN A 276 6.99 -10.28 -15.40
CA ASN A 276 6.43 -10.35 -14.05
C ASN A 276 6.07 -11.80 -13.68
N ALA A 277 5.33 -12.50 -14.55
CA ALA A 277 4.93 -13.89 -14.34
C ALA A 277 6.12 -14.84 -14.25
N ALA A 278 7.19 -14.60 -15.03
CA ALA A 278 8.40 -15.41 -14.98
C ALA A 278 9.09 -15.30 -13.60
N LEU A 279 9.25 -14.10 -13.06
CA LEU A 279 9.80 -13.91 -11.71
C LEU A 279 8.95 -14.58 -10.64
N ILE A 280 7.63 -14.34 -10.65
CA ILE A 280 6.73 -14.93 -9.65
C ILE A 280 6.71 -16.46 -9.74
N SER A 281 6.73 -17.02 -10.96
CA SER A 281 6.81 -18.47 -11.16
C SER A 281 8.09 -19.06 -10.57
N ALA A 282 9.22 -18.38 -10.72
CA ALA A 282 10.49 -18.82 -10.14
C ALA A 282 10.46 -18.75 -8.61
N MET A 283 9.87 -17.68 -8.04
CA MET A 283 9.68 -17.57 -6.59
C MET A 283 8.78 -18.69 -6.04
N ILE A 284 7.68 -19.02 -6.70
CA ILE A 284 6.81 -20.14 -6.27
C ILE A 284 7.53 -21.50 -6.30
N GLN A 285 8.47 -21.69 -7.23
CA GLN A 285 9.28 -22.91 -7.31
C GLN A 285 10.36 -23.00 -6.24
N ASP A 286 10.76 -21.87 -5.68
CA ASP A 286 11.73 -21.77 -4.59
C ASP A 286 11.03 -21.90 -3.23
N THR A 287 10.72 -23.13 -2.84
CA THR A 287 9.99 -23.44 -1.60
C THR A 287 10.83 -23.31 -0.33
N ASP A 288 12.12 -23.02 -0.44
CA ASP A 288 12.97 -22.77 0.70
C ASP A 288 12.75 -21.35 1.27
N ASP A 289 12.48 -20.38 0.40
CA ASP A 289 12.28 -18.97 0.77
C ASP A 289 10.83 -18.50 0.63
N PHE A 290 10.01 -19.17 -0.21
CA PHE A 290 8.65 -18.70 -0.48
C PHE A 290 7.58 -19.74 -0.20
N SER A 291 6.50 -19.30 0.43
CA SER A 291 5.27 -20.04 0.67
C SER A 291 4.10 -19.28 0.07
N PHE A 292 3.44 -19.88 -0.94
CA PHE A 292 2.39 -19.22 -1.72
C PHE A 292 1.01 -19.41 -1.07
N GLY A 293 0.29 -18.32 -0.86
CA GLY A 293 -1.10 -18.31 -0.37
C GLY A 293 -1.53 -16.94 0.16
N THR A 294 -2.79 -16.85 0.54
CA THR A 294 -3.42 -15.60 1.00
C THR A 294 -3.37 -15.39 2.51
N ASP A 295 -3.00 -16.39 3.28
CA ASP A 295 -2.86 -16.28 4.73
C ASP A 295 -1.45 -15.79 5.08
N SER A 296 -1.30 -14.49 5.31
CA SER A 296 -0.01 -13.86 5.62
C SER A 296 0.61 -14.26 6.96
N SER A 297 -0.08 -15.07 7.76
CA SER A 297 0.47 -15.65 8.99
C SER A 297 1.32 -16.90 8.74
N VAL A 298 1.15 -17.56 7.58
CA VAL A 298 1.84 -18.81 7.22
C VAL A 298 2.42 -18.78 5.80
N ASN A 299 2.04 -17.81 4.99
CA ASN A 299 2.56 -17.60 3.63
C ASN A 299 3.24 -16.23 3.55
N ASN A 300 4.16 -16.10 2.60
CA ASN A 300 4.88 -14.85 2.38
C ASN A 300 4.83 -14.35 0.93
N LEU A 301 4.08 -15.02 0.06
CA LEU A 301 3.91 -14.65 -1.34
C LEU A 301 2.49 -14.92 -1.82
N TYR A 302 1.87 -13.93 -2.46
CA TYR A 302 0.66 -14.09 -3.25
C TYR A 302 0.75 -13.31 -4.56
N TYR A 303 0.06 -13.80 -5.59
CA TYR A 303 0.02 -13.19 -6.91
C TYR A 303 -1.40 -13.09 -7.44
N ALA A 304 -1.76 -11.95 -8.01
CA ALA A 304 -3.08 -11.71 -8.60
C ALA A 304 -2.97 -11.20 -10.04
N ILE A 305 -3.83 -11.75 -10.94
CA ILE A 305 -3.86 -11.41 -12.36
C ILE A 305 -5.20 -10.79 -12.71
N SER A 306 -5.21 -9.49 -13.03
CA SER A 306 -6.45 -8.72 -13.23
C SER A 306 -7.07 -8.81 -14.62
N GLY A 307 -6.28 -9.16 -15.65
CA GLY A 307 -6.68 -9.06 -17.06
C GLY A 307 -6.77 -7.63 -17.60
N GLU A 308 -6.27 -6.63 -16.84
CA GLU A 308 -6.29 -5.21 -17.20
C GLU A 308 -5.08 -4.79 -18.05
N LEU A 309 -5.08 -3.54 -18.51
CA LEU A 309 -3.98 -2.93 -19.26
C LEU A 309 -2.89 -2.42 -18.30
N HIS A 310 -1.70 -2.15 -18.84
CA HIS A 310 -0.59 -1.51 -18.13
C HIS A 310 -0.89 -0.02 -17.93
N GLN A 311 -1.56 0.31 -16.83
CA GLN A 311 -1.95 1.68 -16.45
C GLN A 311 -1.91 1.82 -14.94
N THR A 312 -1.29 2.89 -14.42
CA THR A 312 -1.16 3.14 -12.97
C THR A 312 -2.52 3.17 -12.26
N LEU A 313 -3.54 3.71 -12.90
CA LEU A 313 -4.90 3.73 -12.36
C LEU A 313 -5.43 2.31 -12.05
N MET A 314 -4.90 1.27 -12.68
CA MET A 314 -5.29 -0.12 -12.39
C MET A 314 -4.82 -0.58 -11.01
N SER A 315 -3.84 0.11 -10.42
CA SER A 315 -3.38 -0.18 -9.05
C SER A 315 -4.49 -0.10 -8.01
N ARG A 316 -5.56 0.67 -8.24
CA ARG A 316 -6.73 0.68 -7.37
C ARG A 316 -7.41 -0.69 -7.26
N PHE A 317 -7.41 -1.49 -8.33
CA PHE A 317 -7.90 -2.87 -8.31
C PHE A 317 -6.94 -3.81 -7.59
N TYR A 318 -5.65 -3.57 -7.73
CA TYR A 318 -4.64 -4.36 -7.04
C TYR A 318 -4.70 -4.13 -5.54
N LEU A 319 -4.84 -2.87 -5.11
CA LEU A 319 -5.04 -2.50 -3.71
C LEU A 319 -6.33 -3.11 -3.13
N TYR A 320 -7.45 -3.07 -3.88
CA TYR A 320 -8.71 -3.70 -3.47
C TYR A 320 -8.52 -5.17 -3.09
N ASN A 321 -7.75 -5.93 -3.89
CA ASN A 321 -7.48 -7.33 -3.61
C ASN A 321 -6.40 -7.51 -2.53
N ALA A 322 -5.43 -6.61 -2.47
CA ALA A 322 -4.37 -6.65 -1.46
C ALA A 322 -4.93 -6.50 -0.04
N PHE A 323 -5.96 -5.67 0.15
CA PHE A 323 -6.60 -5.49 1.47
C PHE A 323 -7.29 -6.73 2.04
N ASP A 324 -7.47 -7.78 1.24
CA ASP A 324 -7.92 -9.09 1.75
C ASP A 324 -6.79 -9.84 2.49
N VAL A 325 -5.52 -9.47 2.30
CA VAL A 325 -4.35 -10.24 2.78
C VAL A 325 -3.31 -9.39 3.53
N VAL A 326 -3.22 -8.09 3.26
CA VAL A 326 -2.27 -7.20 3.96
C VAL A 326 -2.92 -6.60 5.21
N PHE A 327 -2.13 -6.37 6.24
CA PHE A 327 -2.57 -5.83 7.53
C PHE A 327 -3.65 -6.68 8.24
N ARG A 328 -3.56 -8.02 8.09
CA ARG A 328 -4.51 -8.97 8.71
C ARG A 328 -3.86 -9.74 9.87
#